data_56f3e9991981adf3a8f62fd026811af9
#
_entry.id   56f3e9991981adf3a8f62fd026811af9
#
_cell.length_a   1.000
_cell.length_b   1.000
_cell.length_c   1.000
_cell.angle_alpha   90.00
_cell.angle_beta   90.00
_cell.angle_gamma   90.00
#
_symmetry.space_group_name_H-M   'P 1'
#
loop_
_entity.id
_entity.type
_entity.pdbx_description
1 polymer ?
#
loop_
_entity_poly.entity_id
_entity_poly.type
_entity_poly.pdbx_seq_one_letter_code
_entity_poly.pdbx_strand_id
1 'polypeptide(L)'
;MKYFLFFIFLFFSANPLFSQCDNPTRINYSNAYAMWCGDLDDNGKQTGLGKQELFFEDGTLYIESGEFFQGRLNGNGEKVLPNGKQTGIFSNGVLIRGSIRIDFNDSYKISTGDFVEGLLHGQNGIMIINEKNGTLKSEGEFRRGSLMSGTETESYVSGLEIIKKYENGVMVGLPLRNDKNYYNLNDIQGDSEYSEIKLKKEGNPNEGISYIIELEIDGVSGEWIFDTGAFNFSIGMRMFKRLKNSGVKYRDLNQTIKTFGVGGESQGKLVLIDKIKIGDYYLNNVITEVSLDNNYSLLGVEFLSKFSNVQWDMSLGSLVLYK
;
A
#
# COMPACT_ATOMS: atom_id res chain seq x y z
N MET A 1 23.68 4.63 17.84
CA MET A 1 22.92 4.12 18.99
C MET A 1 21.67 3.46 18.44
N LYS A 2 21.67 2.12 18.36
CA LYS A 2 20.60 1.32 17.74
C LYS A 2 19.48 1.14 18.75
N TYR A 3 18.30 1.73 18.51
CA TYR A 3 17.11 1.37 19.24
C TYR A 3 16.48 0.13 18.59
N PHE A 4 16.67 -1.00 19.23
CA PHE A 4 15.93 -2.22 19.00
C PHE A 4 14.53 -2.01 19.60
N LEU A 5 13.52 -1.80 18.79
CA LEU A 5 12.13 -1.93 19.22
C LEU A 5 11.83 -3.42 19.39
N PHE A 6 11.81 -3.85 20.65
CA PHE A 6 11.29 -5.16 21.03
C PHE A 6 9.76 -5.12 20.82
N PHE A 7 9.29 -5.69 19.72
CA PHE A 7 7.91 -6.13 19.63
C PHE A 7 7.78 -7.32 20.56
N ILE A 8 7.16 -7.10 21.72
CA ILE A 8 6.69 -8.20 22.58
C ILE A 8 5.55 -8.87 21.81
N PHE A 9 5.90 -9.88 21.02
CA PHE A 9 4.96 -10.93 20.70
C PHE A 9 4.64 -11.64 22.01
N LEU A 10 3.55 -11.25 22.65
CA LEU A 10 2.88 -12.12 23.60
C LEU A 10 2.44 -13.35 22.79
N PHE A 11 3.35 -14.33 22.74
CA PHE A 11 2.97 -15.69 22.50
C PHE A 11 2.00 -16.04 23.62
N PHE A 12 0.71 -15.98 23.36
CA PHE A 12 -0.21 -16.82 24.06
C PHE A 12 0.27 -18.24 23.77
N SER A 13 1.12 -18.76 24.65
CA SER A 13 1.38 -20.19 24.72
C SER A 13 0.01 -20.85 24.65
N ALA A 14 -0.18 -21.70 23.65
CA ALA A 14 -1.36 -22.55 23.58
C ALA A 14 -1.55 -23.12 24.98
N ASN A 15 -2.63 -22.72 25.65
CA ASN A 15 -2.91 -23.19 26.98
C ASN A 15 -3.05 -24.70 26.87
N PRO A 16 -2.23 -25.51 27.55
CA PRO A 16 -2.27 -26.98 27.44
C PRO A 16 -3.61 -27.58 27.89
N LEU A 17 -4.53 -26.78 28.42
CA LEU A 17 -5.88 -27.15 28.80
C LEU A 17 -6.77 -27.66 27.64
N PHE A 18 -6.39 -27.44 26.38
CA PHE A 18 -7.21 -27.81 25.23
C PHE A 18 -6.63 -28.94 24.36
N SER A 19 -5.54 -29.59 24.77
CA SER A 19 -4.88 -30.59 23.92
C SER A 19 -5.56 -31.96 23.89
N GLN A 20 -6.45 -32.27 24.85
CA GLN A 20 -7.20 -33.54 24.84
C GLN A 20 -8.55 -33.35 25.52
N CYS A 21 -9.61 -33.28 24.73
CA CYS A 21 -10.96 -33.50 25.22
C CYS A 21 -11.32 -34.98 24.98
N ASP A 22 -11.18 -35.78 25.98
CA ASP A 22 -11.36 -37.23 25.88
C ASP A 22 -12.82 -37.64 25.59
N ASN A 23 -13.80 -36.77 25.93
CA ASN A 23 -15.22 -37.00 25.71
C ASN A 23 -15.98 -35.72 25.33
N PRO A 24 -15.92 -35.25 24.06
CA PRO A 24 -16.67 -34.09 23.64
C PRO A 24 -18.18 -34.34 23.64
N THR A 25 -18.96 -33.39 24.12
CA THR A 25 -20.42 -33.41 24.06
C THR A 25 -20.89 -33.02 22.67
N ARG A 26 -21.70 -33.86 22.04
CA ARG A 26 -22.35 -33.53 20.77
C ARG A 26 -23.62 -32.69 21.01
N ILE A 27 -23.67 -31.52 20.37
CA ILE A 27 -24.82 -30.62 20.41
C ILE A 27 -25.35 -30.49 18.97
N ASN A 28 -26.62 -30.79 18.74
CA ASN A 28 -27.23 -30.74 17.42
C ASN A 28 -27.98 -29.43 17.23
N TYR A 29 -27.81 -28.85 16.02
CA TYR A 29 -28.53 -27.69 15.50
C TYR A 29 -29.34 -28.10 14.29
N SER A 30 -30.16 -27.20 13.72
CA SER A 30 -31.03 -27.50 12.57
C SER A 30 -30.26 -27.92 11.30
N ASN A 31 -29.09 -27.36 11.06
CA ASN A 31 -28.27 -27.57 9.85
C ASN A 31 -26.79 -27.82 10.15
N ALA A 32 -26.47 -28.13 11.41
CA ALA A 32 -25.11 -28.35 11.88
C ALA A 32 -25.10 -29.20 13.16
N TYR A 33 -23.93 -29.67 13.57
CA TYR A 33 -23.70 -30.13 14.93
C TYR A 33 -22.35 -29.61 15.43
N ALA A 34 -22.24 -29.44 16.75
CA ALA A 34 -20.98 -29.13 17.40
C ALA A 34 -20.47 -30.30 18.23
N MET A 35 -19.13 -30.44 18.25
CA MET A 35 -18.42 -31.24 19.25
C MET A 35 -17.85 -30.25 20.27
N TRP A 36 -18.40 -30.27 21.48
CA TRP A 36 -18.10 -29.30 22.55
C TRP A 36 -17.21 -29.89 23.64
N CYS A 37 -16.21 -29.14 24.05
CA CYS A 37 -15.32 -29.41 25.18
C CYS A 37 -15.36 -28.22 26.15
N GLY A 38 -15.96 -28.38 27.27
CA GLY A 38 -16.14 -27.36 28.31
C GLY A 38 -17.40 -27.60 29.14
N ASP A 39 -17.74 -26.63 29.96
CA ASP A 39 -18.92 -26.71 30.85
C ASP A 39 -20.20 -26.36 30.08
N LEU A 40 -21.33 -26.89 30.56
CA LEU A 40 -22.67 -26.53 30.12
C LEU A 40 -23.43 -25.88 31.29
N ASP A 41 -24.26 -24.89 30.99
CA ASP A 41 -25.18 -24.32 31.98
C ASP A 41 -26.37 -25.24 32.26
N ASP A 42 -27.25 -24.86 33.20
CA ASP A 42 -28.42 -25.63 33.59
C ASP A 42 -29.41 -25.89 32.43
N ASN A 43 -29.29 -25.15 31.32
CA ASN A 43 -30.09 -25.31 30.13
C ASN A 43 -29.35 -26.10 29.02
N GLY A 44 -28.20 -26.67 29.35
CA GLY A 44 -27.36 -27.43 28.40
C GLY A 44 -26.65 -26.59 27.36
N LYS A 45 -26.47 -25.27 27.56
CA LYS A 45 -25.74 -24.39 26.66
C LYS A 45 -24.29 -24.24 27.09
N GLN A 46 -23.38 -24.09 26.15
CA GLN A 46 -21.96 -23.88 26.39
C GLN A 46 -21.73 -22.64 27.26
N THR A 47 -20.89 -22.79 28.29
CA THR A 47 -20.54 -21.71 29.24
C THR A 47 -19.09 -21.86 29.73
N GLY A 48 -18.49 -20.76 30.23
CA GLY A 48 -17.11 -20.76 30.68
C GLY A 48 -16.08 -20.93 29.58
N LEU A 49 -14.91 -21.43 29.93
CA LEU A 49 -13.84 -21.71 28.97
C LEU A 49 -14.10 -23.01 28.22
N GLY A 50 -13.99 -22.99 26.91
CA GLY A 50 -14.22 -24.17 26.11
C GLY A 50 -13.77 -24.07 24.66
N LYS A 51 -13.92 -25.18 23.95
CA LYS A 51 -13.67 -25.31 22.51
C LYS A 51 -14.84 -26.04 21.88
N GLN A 52 -15.27 -25.55 20.71
CA GLN A 52 -16.22 -26.31 19.86
C GLN A 52 -15.71 -26.42 18.43
N GLU A 53 -16.06 -27.53 17.81
CA GLU A 53 -15.92 -27.78 16.39
C GLU A 53 -17.32 -27.89 15.78
N LEU A 54 -17.68 -26.94 14.92
CA LEU A 54 -18.98 -26.84 14.27
C LEU A 54 -18.89 -27.42 12.88
N PHE A 55 -19.65 -28.49 12.65
CA PHE A 55 -19.72 -29.20 11.37
C PHE A 55 -21.05 -28.87 10.70
N PHE A 56 -21.00 -28.24 9.54
CA PHE A 56 -22.17 -27.92 8.72
C PHE A 56 -22.47 -29.00 7.70
N GLU A 57 -23.72 -29.08 7.21
CA GLU A 57 -24.14 -30.05 6.23
C GLU A 57 -23.42 -29.93 4.88
N ASP A 58 -22.95 -28.74 4.52
CA ASP A 58 -22.17 -28.46 3.31
C ASP A 58 -20.68 -28.88 3.42
N GLY A 59 -20.28 -29.49 4.56
CA GLY A 59 -18.91 -29.90 4.84
C GLY A 59 -18.04 -28.78 5.44
N THR A 60 -18.58 -27.59 5.67
CA THR A 60 -17.85 -26.49 6.30
C THR A 60 -17.57 -26.82 7.76
N LEU A 61 -16.35 -26.52 8.20
CA LEU A 61 -15.90 -26.64 9.60
C LEU A 61 -15.50 -25.30 10.15
N TYR A 62 -16.09 -24.91 11.30
CA TYR A 62 -15.63 -23.79 12.11
C TYR A 62 -15.10 -24.32 13.43
N ILE A 63 -14.04 -23.69 13.95
CA ILE A 63 -13.51 -23.97 15.26
C ILE A 63 -13.59 -22.70 16.08
N GLU A 64 -14.21 -22.77 17.24
CA GLU A 64 -14.30 -21.66 18.19
C GLU A 64 -13.73 -22.11 19.54
N SER A 65 -12.89 -21.24 20.14
CA SER A 65 -12.30 -21.49 21.46
C SER A 65 -12.20 -20.21 22.26
N GLY A 66 -12.40 -20.29 23.56
CA GLY A 66 -12.36 -19.13 24.45
C GLY A 66 -13.46 -19.14 25.50
N GLU A 67 -13.91 -17.96 25.88
CA GLU A 67 -14.97 -17.76 26.86
C GLU A 67 -16.34 -17.83 26.19
N PHE A 68 -17.22 -18.68 26.70
CA PHE A 68 -18.58 -18.88 26.20
C PHE A 68 -19.62 -18.44 27.20
N PHE A 69 -20.72 -17.91 26.72
CA PHE A 69 -21.91 -17.63 27.48
C PHE A 69 -23.15 -17.91 26.64
N GLN A 70 -24.08 -18.71 27.19
CA GLN A 70 -25.32 -19.11 26.50
C GLN A 70 -25.11 -19.67 25.10
N GLY A 71 -24.03 -20.46 24.90
CA GLY A 71 -23.75 -21.15 23.64
C GLY A 71 -22.98 -20.32 22.61
N ARG A 72 -22.46 -19.15 22.97
CA ARG A 72 -21.72 -18.29 22.04
C ARG A 72 -20.45 -17.76 22.68
N LEU A 73 -19.42 -17.51 21.85
CA LEU A 73 -18.25 -16.78 22.31
C LEU A 73 -18.64 -15.43 22.91
N ASN A 74 -18.22 -15.17 24.14
CA ASN A 74 -18.54 -13.95 24.88
C ASN A 74 -17.43 -13.65 25.89
N GLY A 75 -16.47 -12.83 25.50
CA GLY A 75 -15.20 -12.59 26.18
C GLY A 75 -14.03 -12.87 25.23
N ASN A 76 -12.88 -13.22 25.77
CA ASN A 76 -11.71 -13.55 24.97
C ASN A 76 -11.88 -14.85 24.21
N GLY A 77 -11.54 -14.86 22.93
CA GLY A 77 -11.69 -16.05 22.12
C GLY A 77 -11.06 -15.97 20.75
N GLU A 78 -11.21 -17.08 20.07
CA GLU A 78 -10.73 -17.32 18.71
C GLU A 78 -11.77 -18.06 17.90
N LYS A 79 -11.94 -17.68 16.64
CA LYS A 79 -12.78 -18.36 15.65
C LYS A 79 -11.96 -18.62 14.41
N VAL A 80 -11.79 -19.89 14.05
CA VAL A 80 -11.15 -20.31 12.80
C VAL A 80 -12.24 -20.63 11.79
N LEU A 81 -12.13 -20.02 10.64
CA LEU A 81 -13.03 -20.11 9.49
C LEU A 81 -12.29 -20.79 8.33
N PRO A 82 -12.98 -21.35 7.32
CA PRO A 82 -12.33 -21.98 6.17
C PRO A 82 -11.33 -21.07 5.44
N ASN A 83 -11.59 -19.77 5.43
CA ASN A 83 -10.80 -18.77 4.74
C ASN A 83 -10.21 -17.70 5.67
N GLY A 84 -9.99 -18.03 6.96
CA GLY A 84 -9.40 -17.06 7.86
C GLY A 84 -9.60 -17.33 9.33
N LYS A 85 -9.34 -16.28 10.12
CA LYS A 85 -9.33 -16.38 11.58
C LYS A 85 -9.76 -15.05 12.22
N GLN A 86 -10.47 -15.12 13.32
CA GLN A 86 -10.81 -14.00 14.19
C GLN A 86 -10.26 -14.27 15.57
N THR A 87 -9.61 -13.27 16.20
CA THR A 87 -9.05 -13.40 17.54
C THR A 87 -9.27 -12.12 18.31
N GLY A 88 -9.74 -12.19 19.55
CA GLY A 88 -9.95 -11.02 20.37
C GLY A 88 -11.13 -11.15 21.34
N ILE A 89 -11.82 -10.04 21.55
CA ILE A 89 -12.97 -9.94 22.45
C ILE A 89 -14.25 -10.08 21.63
N PHE A 90 -15.07 -11.04 22.01
CA PHE A 90 -16.35 -11.32 21.38
C PHE A 90 -17.50 -10.86 22.30
N SER A 91 -18.59 -10.46 21.69
CA SER A 91 -19.86 -10.24 22.36
C SER A 91 -20.95 -10.98 21.57
N ASN A 92 -21.62 -11.91 22.21
CA ASN A 92 -22.68 -12.72 21.63
C ASN A 92 -22.28 -13.38 20.28
N GLY A 93 -21.03 -13.89 20.22
CA GLY A 93 -20.46 -14.57 19.04
C GLY A 93 -19.89 -13.65 17.94
N VAL A 94 -19.97 -12.32 18.13
CA VAL A 94 -19.46 -11.31 17.19
C VAL A 94 -18.19 -10.70 17.75
N LEU A 95 -17.11 -10.63 16.94
CA LEU A 95 -15.89 -9.94 17.31
C LEU A 95 -16.17 -8.43 17.42
N ILE A 96 -15.87 -7.84 18.58
CA ILE A 96 -16.02 -6.39 18.83
C ILE A 96 -14.68 -5.67 18.93
N ARG A 97 -13.59 -6.39 19.29
CA ARG A 97 -12.22 -5.87 19.32
C ARG A 97 -11.22 -7.00 19.13
N GLY A 98 -10.22 -6.79 18.32
CA GLY A 98 -9.17 -7.79 18.08
C GLY A 98 -8.64 -7.75 16.66
N SER A 99 -8.48 -8.92 16.05
CA SER A 99 -7.96 -9.07 14.70
C SER A 99 -8.80 -10.04 13.88
N ILE A 100 -9.04 -9.68 12.63
CA ILE A 100 -9.65 -10.54 11.59
C ILE A 100 -8.61 -10.73 10.50
N ARG A 101 -8.27 -11.99 10.21
CA ARG A 101 -7.50 -12.40 9.02
C ARG A 101 -8.43 -13.10 8.04
N ILE A 102 -8.33 -12.72 6.78
CA ILE A 102 -9.01 -13.38 5.65
C ILE A 102 -7.94 -13.77 4.66
N ASP A 103 -7.89 -15.04 4.31
CA ASP A 103 -6.97 -15.58 3.33
C ASP A 103 -7.66 -15.72 1.96
N PHE A 104 -6.95 -15.34 0.91
CA PHE A 104 -7.31 -15.51 -0.49
C PHE A 104 -6.24 -16.40 -1.14
N ASN A 105 -6.41 -16.81 -2.41
CA ASN A 105 -5.49 -17.75 -3.05
C ASN A 105 -4.01 -17.31 -2.98
N ASP A 106 -3.71 -16.04 -3.31
CA ASP A 106 -2.34 -15.51 -3.37
C ASP A 106 -2.13 -14.27 -2.51
N SER A 107 -3.08 -13.98 -1.61
CA SER A 107 -3.06 -12.79 -0.78
C SER A 107 -3.76 -13.03 0.55
N TYR A 108 -3.60 -12.09 1.48
CA TYR A 108 -4.40 -12.07 2.70
C TYR A 108 -4.67 -10.64 3.14
N LYS A 109 -5.76 -10.48 3.90
CA LYS A 109 -6.11 -9.24 4.57
C LYS A 109 -6.15 -9.45 6.07
N ILE A 110 -5.52 -8.54 6.82
CA ILE A 110 -5.62 -8.47 8.28
C ILE A 110 -6.25 -7.13 8.65
N SER A 111 -7.24 -7.14 9.51
CA SER A 111 -7.83 -5.94 10.11
C SER A 111 -7.73 -6.07 11.63
N THR A 112 -7.18 -5.06 12.31
CA THR A 112 -6.99 -5.04 13.77
C THR A 112 -7.53 -3.75 14.35
N GLY A 113 -8.32 -3.86 15.41
CA GLY A 113 -8.96 -2.71 16.09
C GLY A 113 -10.32 -3.06 16.67
N ASP A 114 -11.20 -2.06 16.73
CA ASP A 114 -12.60 -2.24 17.10
C ASP A 114 -13.44 -2.57 15.85
N PHE A 115 -14.52 -3.32 16.04
CA PHE A 115 -15.38 -3.75 14.95
C PHE A 115 -16.85 -3.44 15.23
N VAL A 116 -17.56 -3.00 14.19
CA VAL A 116 -19.01 -2.85 14.19
C VAL A 116 -19.55 -3.60 12.98
N GLU A 117 -20.49 -4.52 13.20
CA GLU A 117 -21.07 -5.37 12.14
C GLU A 117 -19.99 -6.13 11.32
N GLY A 118 -18.88 -6.55 11.98
CA GLY A 118 -17.77 -7.24 11.32
C GLY A 118 -16.82 -6.37 10.52
N LEU A 119 -17.02 -5.05 10.49
CA LEU A 119 -16.21 -4.08 9.77
C LEU A 119 -15.34 -3.27 10.75
N LEU A 120 -14.08 -3.03 10.38
CA LEU A 120 -13.15 -2.21 11.17
C LEU A 120 -13.72 -0.81 11.41
N HIS A 121 -13.71 -0.38 12.68
CA HIS A 121 -14.30 0.88 13.13
C HIS A 121 -13.48 1.46 14.29
N GLY A 122 -13.50 2.81 14.46
CA GLY A 122 -12.82 3.48 15.58
C GLY A 122 -11.49 4.11 15.22
N GLN A 123 -10.81 4.69 16.23
CA GLN A 123 -9.69 5.62 16.06
C GLN A 123 -8.35 4.95 15.73
N ASN A 124 -8.12 3.74 16.21
CA ASN A 124 -6.80 3.09 16.16
C ASN A 124 -6.85 1.79 15.34
N GLY A 125 -7.53 1.85 14.21
CA GLY A 125 -7.61 0.71 13.30
C GLY A 125 -6.34 0.54 12.49
N ILE A 126 -5.99 -0.72 12.22
CA ILE A 126 -4.94 -1.10 11.27
C ILE A 126 -5.53 -2.10 10.28
N MET A 127 -5.31 -1.85 9.00
CA MET A 127 -5.64 -2.79 7.93
C MET A 127 -4.41 -3.06 7.10
N ILE A 128 -4.11 -4.32 6.87
CA ILE A 128 -2.99 -4.78 6.04
C ILE A 128 -3.56 -5.69 4.96
N ILE A 129 -3.27 -5.39 3.71
CA ILE A 129 -3.52 -6.26 2.57
C ILE A 129 -2.15 -6.64 2.01
N ASN A 130 -1.84 -7.94 2.04
CA ASN A 130 -0.60 -8.46 1.47
C ASN A 130 -0.93 -9.14 0.15
N GLU A 131 -0.25 -8.72 -0.89
CA GLU A 131 -0.39 -9.23 -2.26
C GLU A 131 0.98 -9.66 -2.78
N LYS A 132 1.00 -10.39 -3.88
CA LYS A 132 2.23 -10.88 -4.51
C LYS A 132 3.27 -9.78 -4.79
N ASN A 133 2.83 -8.58 -5.11
CA ASN A 133 3.69 -7.47 -5.54
C ASN A 133 4.00 -6.46 -4.43
N GLY A 134 3.44 -6.64 -3.25
CA GLY A 134 3.65 -5.70 -2.15
C GLY A 134 2.60 -5.76 -1.06
N THR A 135 2.62 -4.77 -0.20
CA THR A 135 1.72 -4.67 0.96
C THR A 135 1.08 -3.29 0.98
N LEU A 136 -0.23 -3.24 1.16
CA LEU A 136 -0.97 -2.04 1.50
C LEU A 136 -1.26 -2.03 2.99
N LYS A 137 -0.82 -1.00 3.71
CA LYS A 137 -1.09 -0.80 5.14
C LYS A 137 -1.84 0.51 5.34
N SER A 138 -2.99 0.46 6.00
CA SER A 138 -3.77 1.64 6.38
C SER A 138 -3.87 1.69 7.90
N GLU A 139 -3.60 2.86 8.49
CA GLU A 139 -3.60 3.08 9.94
C GLU A 139 -4.34 4.38 10.26
N GLY A 140 -5.24 4.35 11.25
CA GLY A 140 -5.96 5.54 11.69
C GLY A 140 -7.40 5.29 12.10
N GLU A 141 -8.25 6.31 11.90
CA GLU A 141 -9.68 6.21 12.14
C GLU A 141 -10.37 5.51 10.98
N PHE A 142 -11.15 4.49 11.30
CA PHE A 142 -11.99 3.77 10.35
C PHE A 142 -13.47 3.94 10.67
N ARG A 143 -14.29 3.99 9.62
CA ARG A 143 -15.75 3.89 9.72
C ARG A 143 -16.25 2.84 8.73
N ARG A 144 -16.83 1.75 9.27
CA ARG A 144 -17.34 0.63 8.47
C ARG A 144 -16.34 0.12 7.43
N GLY A 145 -15.07 -0.05 7.83
CA GLY A 145 -14.00 -0.58 6.99
C GLY A 145 -13.29 0.43 6.09
N SER A 146 -13.74 1.68 6.01
CA SER A 146 -13.11 2.74 5.24
C SER A 146 -12.21 3.61 6.10
N LEU A 147 -10.99 3.92 5.65
CA LEU A 147 -10.08 4.85 6.31
C LEU A 147 -10.63 6.28 6.18
N MET A 148 -10.91 6.92 7.32
CA MET A 148 -11.42 8.28 7.39
C MET A 148 -10.30 9.30 7.64
N SER A 149 -9.43 9.01 8.61
CA SER A 149 -8.29 9.87 8.94
C SER A 149 -7.11 9.01 9.31
N GLY A 150 -5.94 9.33 8.74
CA GLY A 150 -4.73 8.55 8.99
C GLY A 150 -3.82 8.45 7.79
N THR A 151 -3.08 7.36 7.70
CA THR A 151 -2.13 7.09 6.62
C THR A 151 -2.39 5.77 5.94
N GLU A 152 -2.17 5.75 4.63
CA GLU A 152 -2.10 4.54 3.82
C GLU A 152 -0.70 4.46 3.22
N THR A 153 -0.02 3.33 3.43
CA THR A 153 1.32 3.06 2.91
C THR A 153 1.27 1.86 1.97
N GLU A 154 1.60 2.08 0.73
CA GLU A 154 1.86 1.02 -0.24
C GLU A 154 3.35 0.71 -0.22
N SER A 155 3.73 -0.51 0.14
CA SER A 155 5.13 -0.97 0.15
C SER A 155 5.31 -2.05 -0.90
N TYR A 156 6.18 -1.83 -1.84
CA TYR A 156 6.41 -2.72 -2.97
C TYR A 156 7.66 -3.56 -2.76
N VAL A 157 7.72 -4.72 -3.41
CA VAL A 157 8.89 -5.64 -3.35
C VAL A 157 10.17 -5.00 -3.89
N SER A 158 10.07 -3.94 -4.69
CA SER A 158 11.19 -3.13 -5.17
C SER A 158 11.83 -2.26 -4.10
N GLY A 159 11.18 -2.11 -2.92
CA GLY A 159 11.58 -1.19 -1.86
C GLY A 159 10.96 0.21 -1.98
N LEU A 160 10.17 0.48 -3.03
CA LEU A 160 9.37 1.70 -3.12
C LEU A 160 8.28 1.69 -2.06
N GLU A 161 8.08 2.81 -1.39
CA GLU A 161 6.91 3.09 -0.54
C GLU A 161 6.20 4.35 -1.04
N ILE A 162 4.88 4.31 -1.09
CA ILE A 162 4.02 5.45 -1.37
C ILE A 162 3.15 5.68 -0.14
N ILE A 163 3.26 6.86 0.46
CA ILE A 163 2.53 7.22 1.67
C ILE A 163 1.49 8.28 1.33
N LYS A 164 0.23 7.98 1.56
CA LYS A 164 -0.92 8.85 1.36
C LYS A 164 -1.52 9.23 2.71
N LYS A 165 -1.92 10.47 2.88
CA LYS A 165 -2.64 10.95 4.08
C LYS A 165 -4.10 11.14 3.76
N TYR A 166 -4.96 10.83 4.72
CA TYR A 166 -6.41 10.95 4.60
C TYR A 166 -6.98 11.79 5.74
N GLU A 167 -7.94 12.64 5.41
CA GLU A 167 -8.79 13.39 6.34
C GLU A 167 -10.24 13.33 5.84
N ASN A 168 -11.17 12.97 6.71
CA ASN A 168 -12.60 12.81 6.36
C ASN A 168 -12.86 11.89 5.15
N GLY A 169 -12.04 10.85 4.97
CA GLY A 169 -12.16 9.89 3.88
C GLY A 169 -11.61 10.37 2.54
N VAL A 170 -10.97 11.54 2.49
CA VAL A 170 -10.38 12.13 1.29
C VAL A 170 -8.86 12.21 1.46
N MET A 171 -8.14 11.87 0.41
CA MET A 171 -6.68 12.04 0.39
C MET A 171 -6.33 13.54 0.42
N VAL A 172 -5.42 13.93 1.33
CA VAL A 172 -4.97 15.31 1.50
C VAL A 172 -3.50 15.45 1.12
N GLY A 173 -3.22 16.48 0.33
CA GLY A 173 -1.87 16.73 -0.19
C GLY A 173 -1.46 15.73 -1.27
N LEU A 174 -0.18 15.79 -1.65
CA LEU A 174 0.43 14.85 -2.59
C LEU A 174 0.94 13.62 -1.82
N PRO A 175 0.88 12.42 -2.44
CA PRO A 175 1.51 11.23 -1.88
C PRO A 175 3.02 11.46 -1.68
N LEU A 176 3.51 11.09 -0.49
CA LEU A 176 4.95 11.04 -0.24
C LEU A 176 5.50 9.76 -0.82
N ARG A 177 6.57 9.87 -1.57
CA ARG A 177 7.27 8.73 -2.13
C ARG A 177 8.57 8.51 -1.36
N ASN A 178 8.83 7.29 -0.93
CA ASN A 178 10.01 6.90 -0.20
C ASN A 178 10.62 5.64 -0.84
N ASP A 179 11.79 5.81 -1.43
CA ASP A 179 12.51 4.74 -2.11
C ASP A 179 13.74 4.34 -1.28
N LYS A 180 13.55 3.60 -0.22
CA LYS A 180 14.60 3.23 0.76
C LYS A 180 15.85 2.57 0.16
N ASN A 181 15.71 1.92 -0.99
CA ASN A 181 16.79 1.17 -1.62
C ASN A 181 17.41 1.85 -2.86
N TYR A 182 16.85 2.99 -3.32
CA TYR A 182 17.22 3.58 -4.61
C TYR A 182 17.61 5.07 -4.54
N TYR A 183 17.37 5.74 -3.41
CA TYR A 183 17.73 7.15 -3.26
C TYR A 183 18.69 7.38 -2.11
N ASN A 184 19.95 7.55 -2.45
CA ASN A 184 20.75 8.54 -1.73
C ASN A 184 20.37 9.89 -2.36
N LEU A 185 19.74 10.78 -1.60
CA LEU A 185 19.36 12.14 -2.04
C LEU A 185 20.56 13.00 -2.47
N ASN A 186 21.78 12.45 -2.34
CA ASN A 186 23.04 13.09 -2.71
C ASN A 186 23.58 12.67 -4.09
N ASP A 187 22.80 11.99 -4.93
CA ASP A 187 23.27 11.47 -6.22
C ASP A 187 23.08 12.44 -7.39
N ILE A 188 22.92 13.74 -7.13
CA ILE A 188 23.09 14.77 -8.15
C ILE A 188 24.59 15.01 -8.31
N GLN A 189 25.14 14.57 -9.42
CA GLN A 189 26.54 14.74 -9.77
C GLN A 189 26.68 15.94 -10.72
N GLY A 190 27.68 16.77 -10.49
CA GLY A 190 28.00 17.97 -11.27
C GLY A 190 28.81 18.91 -10.42
N ASP A 191 29.68 19.68 -11.02
CA ASP A 191 30.61 20.59 -10.33
C ASP A 191 30.01 21.99 -10.12
N SER A 192 28.92 22.31 -10.85
CA SER A 192 28.26 23.62 -10.79
C SER A 192 27.33 23.71 -9.58
N GLU A 193 27.25 24.88 -8.95
CA GLU A 193 26.32 25.19 -7.88
C GLU A 193 24.89 25.31 -8.42
N TYR A 194 24.74 25.81 -9.63
CA TYR A 194 23.47 25.86 -10.35
C TYR A 194 23.66 25.55 -11.83
N SER A 195 22.58 25.14 -12.48
CA SER A 195 22.51 24.94 -13.94
C SER A 195 21.31 25.66 -14.52
N GLU A 196 21.53 26.52 -15.52
CA GLU A 196 20.46 27.21 -16.24
C GLU A 196 20.15 26.46 -17.53
N ILE A 197 18.87 26.13 -17.73
CA ILE A 197 18.37 25.36 -18.84
C ILE A 197 17.37 26.19 -19.61
N LYS A 198 17.58 26.36 -20.92
CA LYS A 198 16.61 27.02 -21.80
C LYS A 198 15.46 26.07 -22.13
N LEU A 199 14.26 26.57 -21.92
CA LEU A 199 13.02 25.87 -22.27
C LEU A 199 12.58 26.34 -23.68
N LYS A 200 12.29 25.38 -24.53
CA LYS A 200 11.67 25.65 -25.84
C LYS A 200 10.17 25.84 -25.64
N LYS A 201 9.61 26.91 -26.20
CA LYS A 201 8.17 27.16 -26.20
C LYS A 201 7.55 26.51 -27.42
N GLU A 202 6.55 25.67 -27.25
CA GLU A 202 5.75 25.07 -28.30
C GLU A 202 4.26 25.36 -28.07
N GLY A 203 3.54 25.53 -29.17
CA GLY A 203 2.09 25.79 -29.14
C GLY A 203 1.71 27.18 -29.65
N ASN A 204 0.44 27.45 -29.51
CA ASN A 204 -0.20 28.67 -29.98
C ASN A 204 -0.86 29.38 -28.78
N PRO A 205 -0.71 30.69 -28.60
CA PRO A 205 -1.32 31.40 -27.49
C PRO A 205 -2.83 31.18 -27.29
N ASN A 206 -3.54 30.85 -28.38
CA ASN A 206 -4.97 30.58 -28.31
C ASN A 206 -5.33 29.13 -27.96
N GLU A 207 -4.36 28.20 -28.04
CA GLU A 207 -4.56 26.76 -27.80
C GLU A 207 -3.77 26.27 -26.58
N GLY A 208 -2.90 27.12 -26.03
CA GLY A 208 -1.99 26.83 -24.93
C GLY A 208 -0.54 26.76 -25.36
N ILE A 209 0.34 27.07 -24.43
CA ILE A 209 1.80 27.01 -24.62
C ILE A 209 2.35 25.94 -23.70
N SER A 210 3.11 25.02 -24.27
CA SER A 210 3.91 24.03 -23.54
C SER A 210 5.38 24.49 -23.49
N TYR A 211 6.02 24.23 -22.37
CA TYR A 211 7.46 24.42 -22.21
C TYR A 211 8.14 23.06 -22.32
N ILE A 212 9.08 22.95 -23.23
CA ILE A 212 9.80 21.71 -23.53
C ILE A 212 11.22 21.83 -22.98
N ILE A 213 11.63 20.80 -22.26
CA ILE A 213 12.99 20.63 -21.74
C ILE A 213 13.66 19.43 -22.41
N GLU A 214 14.92 19.56 -22.74
CA GLU A 214 15.73 18.46 -23.24
C GLU A 214 16.43 17.74 -22.10
N LEU A 215 16.31 16.43 -22.07
CA LEU A 215 17.03 15.52 -21.17
C LEU A 215 17.77 14.48 -21.99
N GLU A 216 18.82 13.92 -21.39
CA GLU A 216 19.55 12.82 -21.97
C GLU A 216 19.49 11.61 -21.02
N ILE A 217 19.13 10.45 -21.55
CA ILE A 217 19.11 9.19 -20.84
C ILE A 217 20.17 8.28 -21.48
N ASP A 218 21.24 8.02 -20.72
CA ASP A 218 22.37 7.18 -21.16
C ASP A 218 22.87 7.50 -22.59
N GLY A 219 23.08 8.82 -22.86
CA GLY A 219 23.54 9.33 -24.16
C GLY A 219 22.43 9.53 -25.21
N VAL A 220 21.19 9.22 -24.91
CA VAL A 220 20.06 9.43 -25.84
C VAL A 220 19.26 10.65 -25.42
N SER A 221 19.39 11.75 -26.17
CA SER A 221 18.64 12.99 -25.95
C SER A 221 17.17 12.80 -26.29
N GLY A 222 16.29 13.48 -25.56
CA GLY A 222 14.85 13.53 -25.81
C GLY A 222 14.21 14.80 -25.25
N GLU A 223 12.96 15.01 -25.60
CA GLU A 223 12.17 16.16 -25.19
C GLU A 223 11.07 15.73 -24.20
N TRP A 224 10.94 16.50 -23.12
CA TRP A 224 9.91 16.35 -22.10
C TRP A 224 9.10 17.64 -21.96
N ILE A 225 7.81 17.50 -21.76
CA ILE A 225 6.98 18.63 -21.38
C ILE A 225 7.29 18.95 -19.90
N PHE A 226 7.72 20.17 -19.64
CA PHE A 226 7.85 20.70 -18.29
C PHE A 226 6.45 21.02 -17.77
N ASP A 227 5.96 20.20 -16.83
CA ASP A 227 4.59 20.25 -16.37
C ASP A 227 4.55 20.28 -14.83
N THR A 228 4.31 21.46 -14.27
CA THR A 228 4.15 21.66 -12.81
C THR A 228 2.84 21.11 -12.27
N GLY A 229 1.89 20.74 -13.13
CA GLY A 229 0.66 20.03 -12.76
C GLY A 229 0.83 18.52 -12.71
N ALA A 230 1.90 17.98 -13.34
CA ALA A 230 2.23 16.57 -13.23
C ALA A 230 3.04 16.29 -11.94
N PHE A 231 2.70 15.22 -11.26
CA PHE A 231 3.50 14.75 -10.12
C PHE A 231 4.72 13.98 -10.59
N ASN A 232 4.51 12.96 -11.41
CA ASN A 232 5.54 11.99 -11.80
C ASN A 232 6.48 12.53 -12.89
N PHE A 233 7.74 12.06 -12.83
CA PHE A 233 8.59 12.02 -14.02
C PHE A 233 8.16 10.81 -14.86
N SER A 234 7.77 11.03 -16.10
CA SER A 234 7.29 9.97 -16.97
C SER A 234 7.93 9.98 -18.36
N ILE A 235 8.05 8.79 -18.93
CA ILE A 235 8.55 8.55 -20.29
C ILE A 235 7.39 8.03 -21.12
N GLY A 236 7.02 8.78 -22.17
CA GLY A 236 6.01 8.34 -23.13
C GLY A 236 6.47 7.10 -23.90
N MET A 237 5.51 6.27 -24.35
CA MET A 237 5.79 5.00 -25.03
C MET A 237 6.69 5.18 -26.27
N ARG A 238 6.53 6.27 -27.00
CA ARG A 238 7.37 6.57 -28.19
C ARG A 238 8.83 6.75 -27.80
N MET A 239 9.09 7.54 -26.77
CA MET A 239 10.44 7.78 -26.27
C MET A 239 11.03 6.51 -25.65
N PHE A 240 10.25 5.76 -24.89
CA PHE A 240 10.71 4.50 -24.31
C PHE A 240 11.13 3.47 -25.37
N LYS A 241 10.37 3.33 -26.45
CA LYS A 241 10.77 2.49 -27.60
C LYS A 241 12.08 2.95 -28.22
N ARG A 242 12.30 4.28 -28.34
CA ARG A 242 13.54 4.85 -28.86
C ARG A 242 14.73 4.52 -27.95
N LEU A 243 14.61 4.70 -26.63
CA LEU A 243 15.62 4.34 -25.63
C LEU A 243 16.00 2.85 -25.73
N LYS A 244 14.99 2.00 -25.80
CA LYS A 244 15.16 0.55 -25.97
C LYS A 244 15.93 0.18 -27.24
N ASN A 245 15.56 0.79 -28.37
CA ASN A 245 16.21 0.55 -29.65
C ASN A 245 17.66 1.08 -29.72
N SER A 246 17.96 2.10 -28.90
CA SER A 246 19.32 2.64 -28.73
C SER A 246 20.19 1.85 -27.75
N GLY A 247 19.66 0.77 -27.15
CA GLY A 247 20.39 -0.07 -26.23
C GLY A 247 20.51 0.46 -24.80
N VAL A 248 19.73 1.51 -24.45
CA VAL A 248 19.71 2.05 -23.10
C VAL A 248 19.29 0.96 -22.12
N LYS A 249 20.08 0.80 -21.06
CA LYS A 249 19.81 -0.15 -20.00
C LYS A 249 18.79 0.43 -19.02
N TYR A 250 17.83 -0.38 -18.66
CA TYR A 250 16.87 -0.07 -17.61
C TYR A 250 16.51 -1.35 -16.88
N ARG A 251 16.07 -1.23 -15.64
CA ARG A 251 15.53 -2.35 -14.87
C ARG A 251 14.02 -2.19 -14.76
N ASP A 252 13.27 -3.16 -15.27
CA ASP A 252 11.83 -3.25 -15.06
C ASP A 252 11.56 -3.63 -13.60
N LEU A 253 10.78 -2.81 -12.89
CA LEU A 253 10.46 -3.05 -11.48
C LEU A 253 9.25 -3.98 -11.31
N ASN A 254 8.70 -4.48 -12.43
CA ASN A 254 7.52 -5.36 -12.48
C ASN A 254 6.31 -4.79 -11.74
N GLN A 255 6.14 -3.46 -11.82
CA GLN A 255 5.04 -2.74 -11.19
C GLN A 255 4.28 -1.93 -12.21
N THR A 256 2.95 -2.05 -12.16
CA THR A 256 2.03 -1.20 -12.90
C THR A 256 1.40 -0.21 -11.92
N ILE A 257 1.38 1.06 -12.30
CA ILE A 257 0.72 2.12 -11.53
C ILE A 257 -0.40 2.72 -12.37
N LYS A 258 -1.40 3.25 -11.67
CA LYS A 258 -2.46 4.05 -12.25
C LYS A 258 -2.21 5.51 -11.89
N THR A 259 -2.27 6.36 -12.88
CA THR A 259 -2.14 7.81 -12.72
C THR A 259 -3.41 8.49 -13.20
N PHE A 260 -3.74 9.61 -12.56
CA PHE A 260 -4.92 10.39 -12.89
C PHE A 260 -4.48 11.80 -13.29
N GLY A 261 -4.97 12.27 -14.40
CA GLY A 261 -4.66 13.59 -14.94
C GLY A 261 -5.88 14.22 -15.60
N VAL A 262 -5.69 15.38 -16.21
CA VAL A 262 -6.74 16.11 -16.96
C VAL A 262 -7.35 15.25 -18.08
N GLY A 263 -6.57 14.32 -18.65
CA GLY A 263 -7.00 13.37 -19.67
C GLY A 263 -7.71 12.11 -19.15
N GLY A 264 -7.92 11.99 -17.82
CA GLY A 264 -8.51 10.81 -17.20
C GLY A 264 -7.49 9.87 -16.55
N GLU A 265 -7.89 8.60 -16.37
CA GLU A 265 -7.03 7.54 -15.84
C GLU A 265 -6.04 7.07 -16.92
N SER A 266 -4.79 6.87 -16.55
CA SER A 266 -3.71 6.33 -17.38
C SER A 266 -3.02 5.21 -16.64
N GLN A 267 -2.42 4.27 -17.37
CA GLN A 267 -1.62 3.19 -16.80
C GLN A 267 -0.16 3.37 -17.20
N GLY A 268 0.72 3.11 -16.25
CA GLY A 268 2.14 3.13 -16.45
C GLY A 268 2.83 1.96 -15.78
N LYS A 269 4.03 1.64 -16.22
CA LYS A 269 4.91 0.71 -15.53
C LYS A 269 6.12 1.44 -14.96
N LEU A 270 6.61 1.00 -13.81
CA LEU A 270 7.80 1.56 -13.20
C LEU A 270 9.06 0.88 -13.72
N VAL A 271 10.03 1.71 -14.10
CA VAL A 271 11.37 1.27 -14.46
C VAL A 271 12.40 2.09 -13.72
N LEU A 272 13.57 1.49 -13.44
CA LEU A 272 14.74 2.18 -12.93
C LEU A 272 15.66 2.50 -14.11
N ILE A 273 16.01 3.78 -14.23
CA ILE A 273 16.99 4.29 -15.20
C ILE A 273 18.29 4.59 -14.46
N ASP A 274 19.40 4.04 -14.97
CA ASP A 274 20.68 4.16 -14.28
C ASP A 274 21.21 5.59 -14.26
N LYS A 275 21.02 6.36 -15.34
CA LYS A 275 21.57 7.72 -15.47
C LYS A 275 20.71 8.62 -16.34
N ILE A 276 20.38 9.79 -15.80
CA ILE A 276 19.70 10.89 -16.54
C ILE A 276 20.56 12.15 -16.43
N LYS A 277 20.76 12.85 -17.56
CA LYS A 277 21.40 14.15 -17.60
C LYS A 277 20.37 15.24 -17.79
N ILE A 278 20.45 16.30 -16.99
CA ILE A 278 19.65 17.51 -17.09
C ILE A 278 20.56 18.72 -16.90
N GLY A 279 20.72 19.56 -17.93
CA GLY A 279 21.69 20.64 -17.89
C GLY A 279 23.11 20.11 -17.60
N ASP A 280 23.75 20.66 -16.59
CA ASP A 280 25.10 20.25 -16.14
C ASP A 280 25.10 19.11 -15.14
N TYR A 281 23.92 18.61 -14.75
CA TYR A 281 23.79 17.59 -13.72
C TYR A 281 23.49 16.20 -14.26
N TYR A 282 23.96 15.21 -13.54
CA TYR A 282 23.58 13.80 -13.71
C TYR A 282 22.84 13.32 -12.47
N LEU A 283 21.74 12.64 -12.69
CA LEU A 283 20.99 11.92 -11.66
C LEU A 283 21.13 10.44 -11.92
N ASN A 284 21.49 9.69 -10.88
CA ASN A 284 21.62 8.24 -10.96
C ASN A 284 20.43 7.54 -10.32
N ASN A 285 20.15 6.32 -10.79
CA ASN A 285 19.13 5.43 -10.22
C ASN A 285 17.74 6.08 -10.13
N VAL A 286 17.28 6.69 -11.20
CA VAL A 286 15.98 7.38 -11.25
C VAL A 286 14.86 6.39 -11.55
N ILE A 287 13.91 6.23 -10.63
CA ILE A 287 12.67 5.52 -10.91
C ILE A 287 11.76 6.43 -11.72
N THR A 288 11.25 5.92 -12.80
CA THR A 288 10.36 6.65 -13.70
C THR A 288 9.18 5.78 -14.12
N GLU A 289 8.08 6.46 -14.43
CA GLU A 289 6.93 5.84 -15.06
C GLU A 289 7.14 5.76 -16.56
N VAL A 290 6.91 4.60 -17.16
CA VAL A 290 6.71 4.47 -18.60
C VAL A 290 5.21 4.42 -18.85
N SER A 291 4.66 5.46 -19.46
CA SER A 291 3.24 5.49 -19.80
C SER A 291 2.92 4.44 -20.86
N LEU A 292 1.87 3.65 -20.62
CA LEU A 292 1.41 2.63 -21.56
C LEU A 292 0.39 3.18 -22.56
N ASP A 293 -0.26 4.29 -22.23
CA ASP A 293 -1.43 4.81 -22.94
C ASP A 293 -1.13 6.07 -23.75
N ASN A 294 0.00 6.74 -23.52
CA ASN A 294 0.33 7.96 -24.23
C ASN A 294 1.79 8.03 -24.70
N ASN A 295 2.07 8.98 -25.59
CA ASN A 295 3.39 9.18 -26.18
C ASN A 295 4.14 10.40 -25.62
N TYR A 296 3.53 11.15 -24.71
CA TYR A 296 4.15 12.33 -24.12
C TYR A 296 5.02 11.93 -22.94
N SER A 297 6.20 12.55 -22.86
CA SER A 297 7.09 12.44 -21.71
C SER A 297 6.92 13.70 -20.88
N LEU A 298 6.77 13.56 -19.55
CA LEU A 298 6.51 14.67 -18.63
C LEU A 298 7.63 14.78 -17.61
N LEU A 299 8.08 16.01 -17.37
CA LEU A 299 8.94 16.35 -16.24
C LEU A 299 8.09 16.99 -15.16
N GLY A 300 7.67 16.18 -14.18
CA GLY A 300 6.82 16.59 -13.09
C GLY A 300 7.58 17.09 -11.85
N VAL A 301 6.83 17.54 -10.86
CA VAL A 301 7.38 18.16 -9.64
C VAL A 301 8.19 17.20 -8.78
N GLU A 302 7.91 15.89 -8.82
CA GLU A 302 8.66 14.88 -8.09
C GLU A 302 10.14 14.84 -8.51
N PHE A 303 10.41 14.94 -9.81
CA PHE A 303 11.77 15.02 -10.31
C PHE A 303 12.47 16.32 -9.86
N LEU A 304 11.76 17.41 -9.92
CA LEU A 304 12.28 18.73 -9.53
C LEU A 304 12.58 18.82 -8.03
N SER A 305 11.84 18.10 -7.21
CA SER A 305 12.03 18.06 -5.76
C SER A 305 13.38 17.46 -5.32
N LYS A 306 14.12 16.87 -6.23
CA LYS A 306 15.48 16.36 -6.00
C LYS A 306 16.52 17.48 -5.87
N PHE A 307 16.21 18.65 -6.38
CA PHE A 307 17.06 19.83 -6.33
C PHE A 307 16.77 20.68 -5.07
N SER A 308 17.80 21.30 -4.52
CA SER A 308 17.66 22.14 -3.31
C SER A 308 16.79 23.38 -3.55
N ASN A 309 16.83 23.90 -4.77
CA ASN A 309 15.96 25.00 -5.23
C ASN A 309 15.74 24.89 -6.74
N VAL A 310 14.57 25.32 -7.19
CA VAL A 310 14.18 25.36 -8.60
C VAL A 310 13.56 26.72 -8.87
N GLN A 311 14.11 27.47 -9.80
CA GLN A 311 13.59 28.76 -10.25
C GLN A 311 13.16 28.69 -11.70
N TRP A 312 11.92 29.06 -11.98
CA TRP A 312 11.39 29.13 -13.34
C TRP A 312 11.09 30.56 -13.73
N ASP A 313 11.84 31.09 -14.69
CA ASP A 313 11.58 32.39 -15.31
C ASP A 313 10.78 32.20 -16.60
N MET A 314 9.47 32.46 -16.51
CA MET A 314 8.56 32.36 -17.64
C MET A 314 8.86 33.38 -18.72
N SER A 315 9.41 34.57 -18.38
CA SER A 315 9.71 35.64 -19.30
C SER A 315 10.92 35.30 -20.18
N LEU A 316 11.95 34.77 -19.57
CA LEU A 316 13.17 34.30 -20.24
C LEU A 316 13.03 32.88 -20.82
N GLY A 317 12.00 32.14 -20.39
CA GLY A 317 11.85 30.73 -20.75
C GLY A 317 13.03 29.91 -20.25
N SER A 318 13.48 30.13 -19.02
CA SER A 318 14.59 29.40 -18.43
C SER A 318 14.21 28.76 -17.10
N LEU A 319 14.83 27.61 -16.84
CA LEU A 319 14.74 26.86 -15.59
C LEU A 319 16.14 26.84 -14.97
N VAL A 320 16.26 27.27 -13.72
CA VAL A 320 17.50 27.22 -12.97
C VAL A 320 17.36 26.19 -11.86
N LEU A 321 18.25 25.20 -11.88
CA LEU A 321 18.28 24.11 -10.90
C LEU A 321 19.50 24.33 -9.98
N TYR A 322 19.30 24.22 -8.68
CA TYR A 322 20.36 24.30 -7.67
C TYR A 322 20.56 22.91 -7.05
N LYS A 323 21.82 22.55 -6.89
CA LYS A 323 22.23 21.28 -6.27
C LYS A 323 21.98 21.24 -4.77
#